data_b46958696fa7ba7544d176ba63117416
#
_entry.id   b46958696fa7ba7544d176ba63117416
#
_cell.length_a   1.000
_cell.length_b   1.000
_cell.length_c   1.000
_cell.angle_alpha   90.00
_cell.angle_beta   90.00
_cell.angle_gamma   90.00
#
_symmetry.space_group_name_H-M   'P 1'
#
loop_
_entity.id
_entity.type
_entity.pdbx_description
1 polymer ?
#
loop_
_entity_poly.entity_id
_entity_poly.type
_entity_poly.pdbx_seq_one_letter_code
_entity_poly.pdbx_strand_id
1 'polypeptide(L)'
;MPANGLSASTVCSSGCSSTTATPTPSAGATASDSAITEIPDETAGPYPGDGSNGPDVLDEAGIIRQDIRSSIDGGATADGVPLSFELQILDLANGGVPFAGVAVYAWHCNAQGEYSLYSSGLEDVSYLRGVQVADGDGRVSFTSVFPGCYSGRWPHIHFEVYPDAASITEASNAIATSQLALPEDACGAVYAETAYAGSADNLARITLTSDNVFSDDGGASQLATTTGSVAGGYTATLVIGVDTTTAPSAGSAPGGSGSGRPPGS
;
A
#
# COMPACT_ATOMS: atom_id res chain seq x y z
N MET A 1 -22.95 37.51 70.37
CA MET A 1 -22.49 37.27 71.76
C MET A 1 -23.19 36.03 72.30
N PRO A 2 -22.57 35.15 73.03
CA PRO A 2 -21.17 34.89 73.31
C PRO A 2 -20.73 33.53 72.81
N ALA A 3 -19.52 33.19 72.66
CA ALA A 3 -18.32 33.00 73.47
C ALA A 3 -17.97 31.51 73.68
N ASN A 4 -16.74 31.23 73.33
CA ASN A 4 -15.72 30.36 73.91
C ASN A 4 -15.88 28.84 73.97
N GLY A 5 -14.80 28.22 73.56
CA GLY A 5 -14.40 26.89 73.89
C GLY A 5 -13.11 26.44 73.18
N LEU A 6 -11.97 26.94 73.70
CA LEU A 6 -10.65 26.35 73.41
C LEU A 6 -10.55 25.00 74.12
N SER A 7 -10.03 23.99 73.47
CA SER A 7 -9.39 22.87 74.17
C SER A 7 -8.20 22.38 73.32
N ALA A 8 -7.03 22.51 73.88
CA ALA A 8 -5.77 21.97 73.37
C ALA A 8 -5.65 20.50 73.78
N SER A 9 -5.14 19.66 72.91
CA SER A 9 -4.57 18.35 73.28
C SER A 9 -3.46 17.94 72.33
N THR A 10 -2.32 18.04 72.83
CA THR A 10 -1.14 17.17 72.86
C THR A 10 -0.76 16.36 71.63
N VAL A 11 0.40 16.70 71.19
CA VAL A 11 1.27 16.08 70.19
C VAL A 11 1.68 14.66 70.61
N CYS A 12 1.58 13.71 69.71
CA CYS A 12 2.41 12.49 69.69
C CYS A 12 3.12 12.38 68.39
N SER A 13 4.42 12.62 68.40
CA SER A 13 5.35 12.31 67.32
C SER A 13 5.59 10.79 67.24
N SER A 14 5.23 10.20 66.17
CA SER A 14 5.74 8.87 65.78
C SER A 14 6.35 8.99 64.39
N GLY A 15 7.67 8.90 64.35
CA GLY A 15 8.45 8.92 63.12
C GLY A 15 8.19 7.65 62.29
N CYS A 16 7.71 7.85 61.09
CA CYS A 16 7.75 6.83 60.04
C CYS A 16 8.85 7.19 59.06
N SER A 17 9.90 6.40 59.06
CA SER A 17 10.94 6.45 58.03
C SER A 17 10.36 5.98 56.68
N SER A 18 10.21 6.89 55.75
CA SER A 18 9.81 6.61 54.40
C SER A 18 11.05 6.12 53.63
N THR A 19 11.16 4.82 53.39
CA THR A 19 12.09 4.26 52.41
C THR A 19 11.56 4.57 51.02
N THR A 20 12.22 5.51 50.34
CA THR A 20 11.98 5.83 48.96
C THR A 20 12.47 4.66 48.09
N ALA A 21 11.55 3.86 47.58
CA ALA A 21 11.87 2.86 46.54
C ALA A 21 12.08 3.59 45.21
N THR A 22 13.29 3.55 44.73
CA THR A 22 13.63 3.98 43.37
C THR A 22 12.94 3.04 42.38
N PRO A 23 12.14 3.54 41.39
CA PRO A 23 11.59 2.66 40.39
C PRO A 23 12.74 2.15 39.46
N THR A 24 12.90 0.85 39.43
CA THR A 24 13.73 0.18 38.43
C THR A 24 13.15 0.47 37.06
N PRO A 25 13.96 0.92 36.06
CA PRO A 25 13.45 1.05 34.72
C PRO A 25 13.08 -0.34 34.20
N SER A 26 11.80 -0.52 33.87
CA SER A 26 11.29 -1.68 33.17
C SER A 26 12.04 -1.75 31.84
N ALA A 27 12.76 -2.83 31.59
CA ALA A 27 13.36 -3.10 30.31
C ALA A 27 12.24 -3.07 29.25
N GLY A 28 12.31 -2.10 28.37
CA GLY A 28 11.44 -2.04 27.20
C GLY A 28 11.49 -3.36 26.46
N ALA A 29 10.33 -3.90 26.13
CA ALA A 29 10.25 -5.00 25.19
C ALA A 29 10.95 -4.54 23.91
N THR A 30 12.08 -5.21 23.60
CA THR A 30 12.69 -5.12 22.28
C THR A 30 11.65 -5.69 21.31
N ALA A 31 10.99 -4.83 20.51
CA ALA A 31 10.37 -5.27 19.28
C ALA A 31 11.44 -6.09 18.55
N SER A 32 11.11 -7.30 18.15
CA SER A 32 11.95 -8.04 17.20
C SER A 32 12.10 -7.17 15.98
N ASP A 33 13.27 -6.63 15.79
CA ASP A 33 13.70 -5.94 14.59
C ASP A 33 13.88 -7.04 13.54
N SER A 34 12.76 -7.45 12.92
CA SER A 34 12.82 -8.28 11.71
C SER A 34 13.44 -7.37 10.67
N ALA A 35 14.69 -7.62 10.32
CA ALA A 35 15.37 -6.87 9.27
C ALA A 35 14.48 -6.89 8.01
N ILE A 36 14.15 -5.69 7.50
CA ILE A 36 13.38 -5.58 6.27
C ILE A 36 14.23 -6.15 5.15
N THR A 37 13.67 -7.08 4.39
CA THR A 37 14.28 -7.67 3.21
C THR A 37 13.89 -6.87 1.97
N GLU A 38 14.66 -7.04 0.90
CA GLU A 38 14.29 -6.51 -0.41
C GLU A 38 12.92 -7.04 -0.83
N ILE A 39 12.09 -6.14 -1.38
CA ILE A 39 10.79 -6.52 -1.92
C ILE A 39 11.00 -7.41 -3.15
N PRO A 40 10.27 -8.51 -3.32
CA PRO A 40 10.36 -9.30 -4.54
C PRO A 40 10.06 -8.46 -5.77
N ASP A 41 10.91 -8.57 -6.80
CA ASP A 41 10.61 -8.04 -8.10
C ASP A 41 9.54 -8.90 -8.77
N GLU A 42 8.47 -8.25 -9.21
CA GLU A 42 7.32 -8.90 -9.83
C GLU A 42 7.09 -8.37 -11.25
N THR A 43 6.26 -9.06 -11.98
CA THR A 43 5.83 -8.57 -13.29
C THR A 43 4.99 -7.30 -13.15
N ALA A 44 5.25 -6.30 -14.01
CA ALA A 44 4.34 -5.16 -14.20
C ALA A 44 2.97 -5.61 -14.75
N GLY A 45 2.87 -6.84 -15.24
CA GLY A 45 1.66 -7.37 -15.85
C GLY A 45 1.38 -6.80 -17.24
N PRO A 46 0.20 -7.08 -17.79
CA PRO A 46 -0.14 -6.65 -19.15
C PRO A 46 -0.69 -5.22 -19.24
N TYR A 47 -0.87 -4.50 -18.12
CA TYR A 47 -1.58 -3.21 -18.10
C TYR A 47 -0.84 -2.08 -17.38
N PRO A 48 0.48 -1.91 -17.52
CA PRO A 48 1.24 -0.93 -16.76
C PRO A 48 0.94 0.52 -17.20
N GLY A 49 0.74 0.80 -18.48
CA GLY A 49 0.54 2.16 -18.98
C GLY A 49 1.78 3.05 -18.86
N ASP A 50 2.95 2.45 -18.96
CA ASP A 50 4.30 3.01 -18.78
C ASP A 50 5.08 3.10 -20.11
N GLY A 51 4.41 2.94 -21.24
CA GLY A 51 5.01 2.92 -22.55
C GLY A 51 5.64 1.58 -22.96
N SER A 52 5.88 0.65 -22.03
CA SER A 52 6.56 -0.62 -22.33
C SER A 52 5.77 -1.54 -23.27
N ASN A 53 4.44 -1.38 -23.33
CA ASN A 53 3.55 -2.23 -24.14
C ASN A 53 2.49 -1.46 -24.95
N GLY A 54 2.62 -0.14 -25.07
CA GLY A 54 1.75 0.71 -25.88
C GLY A 54 1.33 2.00 -25.16
N PRO A 55 0.23 2.02 -24.39
CA PRO A 55 -0.17 3.23 -23.68
C PRO A 55 0.90 3.71 -22.71
N ASP A 56 1.08 5.05 -22.64
CA ASP A 56 2.01 5.70 -21.73
C ASP A 56 1.33 6.92 -21.09
N VAL A 57 1.23 6.91 -19.77
CA VAL A 57 0.70 8.04 -18.99
C VAL A 57 1.80 8.73 -18.19
N LEU A 58 3.01 8.19 -18.14
CA LEU A 58 4.10 8.73 -17.33
C LEU A 58 4.65 10.03 -17.93
N ASP A 59 4.44 10.26 -19.22
CA ASP A 59 4.72 11.52 -19.91
C ASP A 59 3.59 12.56 -19.80
N GLU A 60 2.43 12.20 -19.23
CA GLU A 60 1.30 13.10 -19.16
C GLU A 60 1.45 14.15 -18.05
N ALA A 61 1.20 15.40 -18.39
CA ALA A 61 1.12 16.48 -17.41
C ALA A 61 0.00 16.19 -16.40
N GLY A 62 0.35 16.09 -15.11
CA GLY A 62 -0.60 15.77 -14.04
C GLY A 62 -0.55 14.32 -13.54
N ILE A 63 0.35 13.48 -14.07
CA ILE A 63 0.56 12.12 -13.55
C ILE A 63 1.10 12.15 -12.11
N ILE A 64 1.88 13.17 -11.72
CA ILE A 64 2.34 13.35 -10.35
C ILE A 64 1.18 13.91 -9.53
N ARG A 65 0.46 13.03 -8.84
CA ARG A 65 -0.77 13.34 -8.11
C ARG A 65 -1.02 12.36 -6.98
N GLN A 66 -1.65 12.83 -5.91
CA GLN A 66 -2.05 11.99 -4.77
C GLN A 66 -3.42 11.32 -5.00
N ASP A 67 -4.39 12.08 -5.46
CA ASP A 67 -5.73 11.55 -5.75
C ASP A 67 -5.77 10.98 -7.17
N ILE A 68 -5.84 9.64 -7.23
CA ILE A 68 -5.84 8.90 -8.49
C ILE A 68 -7.23 8.40 -8.90
N ARG A 69 -8.28 8.79 -8.19
CA ARG A 69 -9.64 8.33 -8.47
C ARG A 69 -10.21 8.83 -9.79
N SER A 70 -9.81 10.00 -10.23
CA SER A 70 -10.27 10.56 -11.51
C SER A 70 -9.22 10.41 -12.59
N SER A 71 -9.61 10.46 -13.86
CA SER A 71 -8.69 10.60 -14.99
C SER A 71 -7.84 11.86 -14.86
N ILE A 72 -6.65 11.85 -15.46
CA ILE A 72 -5.68 12.97 -15.40
C ILE A 72 -6.29 14.26 -15.96
N ASP A 73 -7.10 14.15 -17.00
CA ASP A 73 -7.85 15.27 -17.62
C ASP A 73 -9.05 15.76 -16.81
N GLY A 74 -9.35 15.12 -15.66
CA GLY A 74 -10.52 15.41 -14.82
C GLY A 74 -11.84 14.84 -15.36
N GLY A 75 -11.77 13.93 -16.34
CA GLY A 75 -12.93 13.28 -16.95
C GLY A 75 -13.57 12.20 -16.06
N ALA A 76 -13.43 10.93 -16.44
CA ALA A 76 -14.02 9.81 -15.72
C ALA A 76 -13.44 9.66 -14.29
N THR A 77 -14.31 9.23 -13.36
CA THR A 77 -13.93 8.95 -11.96
C THR A 77 -14.32 7.51 -11.63
N ALA A 78 -13.42 6.79 -10.98
CA ALA A 78 -13.67 5.44 -10.52
C ALA A 78 -14.58 5.44 -9.29
N ASP A 79 -15.62 4.62 -9.33
CA ASP A 79 -16.50 4.35 -8.20
C ASP A 79 -15.97 3.15 -7.40
N GLY A 80 -16.22 3.17 -6.08
CA GLY A 80 -15.87 2.06 -5.20
C GLY A 80 -15.77 2.47 -3.74
N VAL A 81 -15.45 1.49 -2.88
CA VAL A 81 -15.16 1.75 -1.47
C VAL A 81 -13.89 2.58 -1.37
N PRO A 82 -13.88 3.71 -0.65
CA PRO A 82 -12.69 4.54 -0.53
C PRO A 82 -11.49 3.75 0.03
N LEU A 83 -10.34 3.93 -0.59
CA LEU A 83 -9.05 3.38 -0.15
C LEU A 83 -7.99 4.47 -0.18
N SER A 84 -7.31 4.67 0.95
CA SER A 84 -6.02 5.32 0.95
C SER A 84 -4.94 4.27 1.11
N PHE A 85 -3.83 4.38 0.39
CA PHE A 85 -2.70 3.49 0.65
C PHE A 85 -1.40 4.29 0.74
N GLU A 86 -0.52 3.83 1.64
CA GLU A 86 0.78 4.42 1.91
C GLU A 86 1.87 3.37 1.72
N LEU A 87 2.90 3.72 0.99
CA LEU A 87 4.11 2.93 0.83
C LEU A 87 5.26 3.69 1.49
N GLN A 88 6.02 3.01 2.36
CA GLN A 88 7.26 3.53 2.90
C GLN A 88 8.43 2.81 2.26
N ILE A 89 9.24 3.56 1.52
CA ILE A 89 10.39 3.03 0.79
C ILE A 89 11.65 3.20 1.64
N LEU A 90 12.39 2.11 1.81
CA LEU A 90 13.65 2.07 2.54
C LEU A 90 14.80 1.68 1.62
N ASP A 91 15.90 2.39 1.72
CA ASP A 91 17.12 2.18 0.95
C ASP A 91 18.01 1.14 1.66
N LEU A 92 17.93 -0.10 1.21
CA LEU A 92 18.70 -1.20 1.78
C LEU A 92 20.19 -1.11 1.48
N ALA A 93 20.56 -0.55 0.33
CA ALA A 93 21.96 -0.31 -0.03
C ALA A 93 22.64 0.64 0.96
N ASN A 94 21.88 1.52 1.62
CA ASN A 94 22.36 2.45 2.62
C ASN A 94 21.90 2.10 4.05
N GLY A 95 21.61 0.83 4.33
CA GLY A 95 21.31 0.33 5.67
C GLY A 95 19.88 0.48 6.13
N GLY A 96 18.91 0.56 5.18
CA GLY A 96 17.47 0.59 5.49
C GLY A 96 16.97 1.95 5.97
N VAL A 97 17.67 3.03 5.64
CA VAL A 97 17.17 4.39 5.92
C VAL A 97 16.03 4.76 4.98
N PRO A 98 15.18 5.77 5.31
CA PRO A 98 14.16 6.26 4.39
C PRO A 98 14.74 6.63 3.02
N PHE A 99 14.11 6.16 1.95
CA PHE A 99 14.54 6.45 0.58
C PHE A 99 13.82 7.69 0.05
N ALA A 100 14.20 8.86 0.58
CA ALA A 100 13.60 10.12 0.18
C ALA A 100 13.91 10.49 -1.28
N GLY A 101 12.93 11.07 -1.98
CA GLY A 101 13.08 11.60 -3.34
C GLY A 101 12.86 10.60 -4.46
N VAL A 102 12.75 9.30 -4.19
CA VAL A 102 12.34 8.32 -5.20
C VAL A 102 10.92 8.60 -5.66
N ALA A 103 10.64 8.35 -6.94
CA ALA A 103 9.28 8.43 -7.47
C ALA A 103 8.64 7.04 -7.47
N VAL A 104 7.39 6.97 -7.06
CA VAL A 104 6.62 5.73 -7.04
C VAL A 104 5.41 5.88 -7.95
N TYR A 105 5.37 5.12 -9.01
CA TYR A 105 4.20 4.95 -9.86
C TYR A 105 3.34 3.83 -9.32
N ALA A 106 2.04 4.07 -9.15
CA ALA A 106 1.09 3.06 -8.71
C ALA A 106 -0.10 2.97 -9.65
N TRP A 107 -0.61 1.74 -9.87
CA TRP A 107 -1.81 1.50 -10.68
C TRP A 107 -2.54 0.23 -10.25
N HIS A 108 -3.83 0.17 -10.51
CA HIS A 108 -4.65 -1.00 -10.24
C HIS A 108 -5.98 -0.97 -11.02
N CYS A 109 -6.72 -2.07 -11.01
CA CYS A 109 -8.03 -2.17 -11.63
C CYS A 109 -9.12 -1.41 -10.82
N ASN A 110 -10.23 -1.10 -11.49
CA ASN A 110 -11.42 -0.55 -10.85
C ASN A 110 -12.19 -1.61 -10.02
N ALA A 111 -13.33 -1.25 -9.46
CA ALA A 111 -14.19 -2.15 -8.67
C ALA A 111 -14.71 -3.37 -9.47
N GLN A 112 -14.76 -3.26 -10.81
CA GLN A 112 -15.17 -4.34 -11.72
C GLN A 112 -14.01 -5.24 -12.16
N GLY A 113 -12.77 -4.92 -11.74
CA GLY A 113 -11.58 -5.66 -12.15
C GLY A 113 -11.03 -5.24 -13.51
N GLU A 114 -11.41 -4.06 -14.01
CA GLU A 114 -11.02 -3.54 -15.30
C GLU A 114 -9.92 -2.48 -15.17
N TYR A 115 -9.02 -2.41 -16.16
CA TYR A 115 -7.91 -1.46 -16.17
C TYR A 115 -8.18 -0.31 -17.14
N SER A 116 -8.04 0.91 -16.65
CA SER A 116 -7.97 2.13 -17.49
C SER A 116 -6.89 1.97 -18.57
N LEU A 117 -7.06 2.62 -19.72
CA LEU A 117 -6.21 2.54 -20.92
C LEU A 117 -6.32 1.22 -21.71
N TYR A 118 -6.84 0.12 -21.12
CA TYR A 118 -6.77 -1.21 -21.72
C TYR A 118 -8.12 -1.91 -21.86
N SER A 119 -9.00 -1.76 -20.87
CA SER A 119 -10.30 -2.44 -20.92
C SER A 119 -11.25 -1.75 -21.88
N SER A 120 -12.15 -2.54 -22.49
CA SER A 120 -13.12 -2.04 -23.47
C SER A 120 -14.00 -0.93 -22.86
N GLY A 121 -14.00 0.24 -23.49
CA GLY A 121 -14.69 1.44 -23.04
C GLY A 121 -13.92 2.26 -22.00
N LEU A 122 -12.69 1.87 -21.65
CA LEU A 122 -11.79 2.58 -20.76
C LEU A 122 -10.47 2.97 -21.46
N GLU A 123 -10.39 2.87 -22.78
CA GLU A 123 -9.18 3.14 -23.55
C GLU A 123 -8.72 4.60 -23.45
N ASP A 124 -9.69 5.52 -23.30
CA ASP A 124 -9.45 6.96 -23.13
C ASP A 124 -9.53 7.41 -21.66
N VAL A 125 -9.49 6.47 -20.71
CA VAL A 125 -9.59 6.73 -19.27
C VAL A 125 -8.26 6.47 -18.60
N SER A 126 -7.80 7.38 -17.71
CA SER A 126 -6.50 7.29 -17.03
C SER A 126 -6.60 7.31 -15.49
N TYR A 127 -7.77 7.01 -14.93
CA TYR A 127 -7.94 6.91 -13.48
C TYR A 127 -7.20 5.71 -12.88
N LEU A 128 -7.03 5.72 -11.55
CA LEU A 128 -6.37 4.68 -10.76
C LEU A 128 -4.91 4.46 -11.19
N ARG A 129 -4.29 5.55 -11.65
CA ARG A 129 -2.87 5.65 -12.02
C ARG A 129 -2.31 6.97 -11.53
N GLY A 130 -1.12 6.96 -10.95
CA GLY A 130 -0.47 8.18 -10.52
C GLY A 130 0.91 7.95 -9.95
N VAL A 131 1.68 9.02 -9.88
CA VAL A 131 3.02 9.06 -9.33
C VAL A 131 3.04 9.95 -8.09
N GLN A 132 3.80 9.55 -7.08
CA GLN A 132 4.16 10.37 -5.94
C GLN A 132 5.66 10.34 -5.74
N VAL A 133 6.22 11.44 -5.23
CA VAL A 133 7.63 11.51 -4.84
C VAL A 133 7.71 11.32 -3.34
N ALA A 134 8.56 10.40 -2.90
CA ALA A 134 8.72 10.06 -1.49
C ALA A 134 9.26 11.25 -0.69
N ASP A 135 8.65 11.50 0.44
CA ASP A 135 9.04 12.54 1.38
C ASP A 135 10.33 12.21 2.14
N GLY A 136 10.69 13.04 3.13
CA GLY A 136 11.89 12.84 3.96
C GLY A 136 11.90 11.58 4.81
N ASP A 137 10.73 10.96 5.02
CA ASP A 137 10.54 9.71 5.73
C ASP A 137 10.40 8.51 4.76
N GLY A 138 10.64 8.72 3.46
CA GLY A 138 10.52 7.72 2.41
C GLY A 138 9.08 7.35 2.07
N ARG A 139 8.09 8.19 2.41
CA ARG A 139 6.67 7.87 2.28
C ARG A 139 6.04 8.49 1.05
N VAL A 140 5.19 7.71 0.41
CA VAL A 140 4.23 8.16 -0.60
C VAL A 140 2.83 7.74 -0.17
N SER A 141 1.82 8.54 -0.51
CA SER A 141 0.43 8.20 -0.20
C SER A 141 -0.49 8.51 -1.36
N PHE A 142 -1.49 7.65 -1.56
CA PHE A 142 -2.46 7.78 -2.63
C PHE A 142 -3.89 7.74 -2.06
N THR A 143 -4.77 8.54 -2.66
CA THR A 143 -6.22 8.47 -2.45
C THR A 143 -6.84 7.75 -3.66
N SER A 144 -7.53 6.65 -3.39
CA SER A 144 -8.00 5.72 -4.41
C SER A 144 -9.36 5.10 -4.03
N VAL A 145 -9.73 4.05 -4.75
CA VAL A 145 -10.82 3.12 -4.39
C VAL A 145 -10.25 1.71 -4.25
N PHE A 146 -10.94 0.86 -3.51
CA PHE A 146 -10.55 -0.52 -3.33
C PHE A 146 -10.63 -1.28 -4.67
N PRO A 147 -9.58 -1.99 -5.11
CA PRO A 147 -9.63 -2.72 -6.39
C PRO A 147 -10.59 -3.92 -6.32
N GLY A 148 -11.20 -4.25 -7.45
CA GLY A 148 -11.92 -5.51 -7.61
C GLY A 148 -10.98 -6.72 -7.65
N CYS A 149 -11.57 -7.92 -7.60
CA CYS A 149 -10.86 -9.18 -7.79
C CYS A 149 -11.25 -9.77 -9.15
N TYR A 150 -10.36 -9.71 -10.12
CA TYR A 150 -10.58 -10.39 -11.39
C TYR A 150 -10.05 -11.83 -11.38
N SER A 151 -10.50 -12.63 -12.33
CA SER A 151 -10.18 -14.06 -12.34
C SER A 151 -8.69 -14.36 -12.42
N GLY A 152 -8.22 -15.26 -11.56
CA GLY A 152 -6.86 -15.78 -11.58
C GLY A 152 -5.81 -14.95 -10.86
N ARG A 153 -6.20 -13.83 -10.23
CA ARG A 153 -5.29 -13.01 -9.44
C ARG A 153 -5.85 -12.68 -8.06
N TRP A 154 -4.97 -12.64 -7.07
CA TRP A 154 -5.25 -12.09 -5.76
C TRP A 154 -5.45 -10.56 -5.85
N PRO A 155 -6.33 -9.93 -5.04
CA PRO A 155 -6.51 -8.47 -5.03
C PRO A 155 -5.22 -7.72 -4.72
N HIS A 156 -4.80 -6.83 -5.62
CA HIS A 156 -3.49 -6.19 -5.55
C HIS A 156 -3.47 -4.79 -6.16
N ILE A 157 -2.42 -4.06 -5.81
CA ILE A 157 -2.03 -2.77 -6.38
C ILE A 157 -0.61 -2.94 -6.91
N HIS A 158 -0.39 -2.64 -8.17
CA HIS A 158 0.96 -2.60 -8.76
C HIS A 158 1.67 -1.32 -8.37
N PHE A 159 2.99 -1.38 -8.25
CA PHE A 159 3.83 -0.21 -8.16
C PHE A 159 5.20 -0.43 -8.78
N GLU A 160 5.80 0.67 -9.21
CA GLU A 160 7.19 0.78 -9.67
C GLU A 160 7.86 1.89 -8.89
N VAL A 161 9.12 1.66 -8.52
CA VAL A 161 9.98 2.66 -7.86
C VAL A 161 11.02 3.12 -8.85
N TYR A 162 11.14 4.43 -9.02
CA TYR A 162 12.10 5.10 -9.90
C TYR A 162 13.08 5.93 -9.07
N PRO A 163 14.33 6.12 -9.52
CA PRO A 163 15.32 6.91 -8.78
C PRO A 163 14.85 8.31 -8.38
N ASP A 164 14.07 8.96 -9.26
CA ASP A 164 13.48 10.28 -9.07
C ASP A 164 12.33 10.54 -10.05
N ALA A 165 11.68 11.69 -9.94
CA ALA A 165 10.58 12.08 -10.81
C ALA A 165 10.99 12.34 -12.28
N ALA A 166 12.26 12.57 -12.57
CA ALA A 166 12.72 12.77 -13.96
C ALA A 166 12.96 11.45 -14.66
N SER A 167 13.12 10.37 -13.91
CA SER A 167 13.42 9.03 -14.43
C SER A 167 12.18 8.24 -14.87
N ILE A 168 10.96 8.70 -14.54
CA ILE A 168 9.72 7.95 -14.80
C ILE A 168 9.37 7.80 -16.29
N THR A 169 9.93 8.64 -17.14
CA THR A 169 9.63 8.68 -18.59
C THR A 169 10.13 7.46 -19.37
N GLU A 170 10.90 6.61 -18.76
CA GLU A 170 11.42 5.38 -19.36
C GLU A 170 11.19 4.23 -18.37
N ALA A 171 10.32 3.29 -18.72
CA ALA A 171 10.00 2.14 -17.84
C ALA A 171 11.25 1.35 -17.41
N SER A 172 12.29 1.31 -18.25
CA SER A 172 13.57 0.66 -17.93
C SER A 172 14.39 1.33 -16.83
N ASN A 173 14.00 2.52 -16.38
CA ASN A 173 14.63 3.22 -15.25
C ASN A 173 14.08 2.77 -13.89
N ALA A 174 13.04 1.93 -13.86
CA ALA A 174 12.50 1.38 -12.62
C ALA A 174 13.59 0.59 -11.88
N ILE A 175 13.76 0.89 -10.59
CA ILE A 175 14.73 0.21 -9.71
C ILE A 175 14.07 -0.89 -8.86
N ALA A 176 12.75 -0.96 -8.85
CA ALA A 176 11.96 -2.08 -8.33
C ALA A 176 10.58 -2.06 -8.99
N THR A 177 10.05 -3.22 -9.32
CA THR A 177 8.67 -3.42 -9.77
C THR A 177 8.03 -4.50 -8.92
N SER A 178 6.92 -4.21 -8.25
CA SER A 178 6.27 -5.18 -7.36
C SER A 178 4.78 -4.92 -7.23
N GLN A 179 4.13 -5.67 -6.34
CA GLN A 179 2.70 -5.57 -6.09
C GLN A 179 2.41 -5.62 -4.59
N LEU A 180 1.48 -4.78 -4.14
CA LEU A 180 0.92 -4.81 -2.80
C LEU A 180 -0.30 -5.73 -2.81
N ALA A 181 -0.32 -6.78 -1.98
CA ALA A 181 -1.46 -7.65 -1.76
C ALA A 181 -2.39 -7.08 -0.67
N LEU A 182 -3.71 -7.14 -0.91
CA LEU A 182 -4.69 -6.71 0.09
C LEU A 182 -5.12 -7.89 0.98
N PRO A 183 -5.34 -7.69 2.29
CA PRO A 183 -5.76 -8.74 3.21
C PRO A 183 -7.16 -9.31 2.88
N GLU A 184 -7.31 -10.62 3.08
CA GLU A 184 -8.53 -11.38 2.74
C GLU A 184 -9.77 -10.87 3.45
N ASP A 185 -9.65 -10.50 4.73
CA ASP A 185 -10.76 -10.00 5.54
C ASP A 185 -11.32 -8.67 5.03
N ALA A 186 -10.43 -7.74 4.64
CA ALA A 186 -10.83 -6.48 4.01
C ALA A 186 -11.48 -6.74 2.64
N CYS A 187 -10.87 -7.59 1.82
CA CYS A 187 -11.42 -8.00 0.52
C CYS A 187 -12.82 -8.62 0.67
N GLY A 188 -12.99 -9.57 1.59
CA GLY A 188 -14.27 -10.23 1.83
C GLY A 188 -15.37 -9.25 2.25
N ALA A 189 -15.04 -8.27 3.08
CA ALA A 189 -15.99 -7.22 3.48
C ALA A 189 -16.39 -6.31 2.32
N VAL A 190 -15.42 -5.88 1.49
CA VAL A 190 -15.64 -5.00 0.34
C VAL A 190 -16.42 -5.71 -0.77
N TYR A 191 -16.13 -6.97 -1.03
CA TYR A 191 -16.74 -7.72 -2.13
C TYR A 191 -18.16 -8.19 -1.84
N ALA A 192 -18.69 -7.91 -0.65
CA ALA A 192 -20.12 -7.99 -0.35
C ALA A 192 -20.93 -6.82 -0.95
N GLU A 193 -20.26 -5.73 -1.35
CA GLU A 193 -20.90 -4.56 -1.95
C GLU A 193 -21.24 -4.82 -3.43
N THR A 194 -22.37 -4.25 -3.87
CA THR A 194 -22.88 -4.48 -5.23
C THR A 194 -21.98 -3.94 -6.34
N ALA A 195 -21.16 -2.93 -6.03
CA ALA A 195 -20.18 -2.36 -6.96
C ALA A 195 -19.07 -3.35 -7.34
N TYR A 196 -18.88 -4.42 -6.55
CA TYR A 196 -17.83 -5.42 -6.73
C TYR A 196 -18.38 -6.77 -7.24
N ALA A 197 -19.42 -6.72 -8.07
CA ALA A 197 -20.05 -7.93 -8.59
C ALA A 197 -19.03 -8.87 -9.25
N GLY A 198 -19.04 -10.15 -8.84
CA GLY A 198 -18.11 -11.19 -9.32
C GLY A 198 -16.79 -11.29 -8.54
N SER A 199 -16.38 -10.24 -7.81
CA SER A 199 -15.13 -10.26 -7.05
C SER A 199 -15.12 -11.29 -5.93
N ALA A 200 -16.24 -11.49 -5.23
CA ALA A 200 -16.34 -12.53 -4.19
C ALA A 200 -16.17 -13.95 -4.76
N ASP A 201 -16.75 -14.23 -5.93
CA ASP A 201 -16.60 -15.52 -6.61
C ASP A 201 -15.18 -15.77 -7.10
N ASN A 202 -14.48 -14.71 -7.54
CA ASN A 202 -13.10 -14.78 -7.98
C ASN A 202 -12.16 -14.98 -6.77
N LEU A 203 -12.37 -14.24 -5.67
CA LEU A 203 -11.59 -14.39 -4.44
C LEU A 203 -11.70 -15.81 -3.87
N ALA A 204 -12.89 -16.42 -3.90
CA ALA A 204 -13.09 -17.78 -3.42
C ALA A 204 -12.32 -18.87 -4.20
N ARG A 205 -11.71 -18.52 -5.34
CA ARG A 205 -10.98 -19.45 -6.23
C ARG A 205 -9.48 -19.24 -6.23
N ILE A 206 -8.98 -18.24 -5.50
CA ILE A 206 -7.58 -17.88 -5.46
C ILE A 206 -7.11 -17.74 -4.01
N THR A 207 -5.85 -18.06 -3.76
CA THR A 207 -5.16 -17.80 -2.49
C THR A 207 -3.82 -17.15 -2.80
N LEU A 208 -3.19 -16.49 -1.83
CA LEU A 208 -1.82 -15.96 -2.01
C LEU A 208 -0.85 -17.06 -2.46
N THR A 209 -0.97 -18.27 -1.92
CA THR A 209 -0.10 -19.40 -2.28
C THR A 209 -0.42 -20.05 -3.63
N SER A 210 -1.56 -19.73 -4.25
CA SER A 210 -1.92 -20.19 -5.60
C SER A 210 -1.88 -19.11 -6.66
N ASP A 211 -1.75 -17.84 -6.25
CA ASP A 211 -1.55 -16.70 -7.15
C ASP A 211 -0.17 -16.80 -7.81
N ASN A 212 -0.11 -16.57 -9.10
CA ASN A 212 1.12 -16.75 -9.88
C ASN A 212 2.20 -15.68 -9.63
N VAL A 213 1.90 -14.66 -8.85
CA VAL A 213 2.85 -13.63 -8.40
C VAL A 213 3.25 -13.89 -6.96
N PHE A 214 2.30 -14.05 -6.05
CA PHE A 214 2.55 -14.16 -4.62
C PHE A 214 2.87 -15.59 -4.13
N SER A 215 2.88 -16.60 -5.01
CA SER A 215 3.00 -18.01 -4.59
C SER A 215 4.41 -18.43 -4.13
N ASP A 216 5.42 -17.67 -4.44
CA ASP A 216 6.81 -17.94 -4.09
C ASP A 216 7.06 -17.84 -2.56
N ASP A 217 6.50 -16.81 -1.92
CA ASP A 217 6.58 -16.61 -0.46
C ASP A 217 5.21 -16.53 0.23
N GLY A 218 4.10 -16.69 -0.51
CA GLY A 218 2.74 -16.49 -0.03
C GLY A 218 2.40 -15.02 0.22
N GLY A 219 3.12 -14.10 -0.44
CA GLY A 219 2.96 -12.66 -0.31
C GLY A 219 3.46 -12.11 1.03
N ALA A 220 4.37 -12.80 1.70
CA ALA A 220 4.82 -12.47 3.06
C ALA A 220 5.40 -11.05 3.17
N SER A 221 6.13 -10.60 2.13
CA SER A 221 6.74 -9.26 2.06
C SER A 221 5.80 -8.21 1.44
N GLN A 222 4.70 -8.62 0.81
CA GLN A 222 3.85 -7.79 -0.03
C GLN A 222 2.44 -7.59 0.54
N LEU A 223 2.08 -8.34 1.61
CA LEU A 223 0.76 -8.25 2.24
C LEU A 223 0.66 -6.97 3.07
N ALA A 224 -0.22 -6.07 2.66
CA ALA A 224 -0.45 -4.81 3.37
C ALA A 224 -1.11 -5.02 4.73
N THR A 225 -0.82 -4.13 5.67
CA THR A 225 -1.66 -3.96 6.86
C THR A 225 -2.80 -3.03 6.52
N THR A 226 -4.04 -3.43 6.82
CA THR A 226 -5.22 -2.59 6.57
C THR A 226 -5.96 -2.24 7.85
N THR A 227 -6.52 -1.03 7.88
CA THR A 227 -7.45 -0.55 8.91
C THR A 227 -8.61 0.15 8.25
N GLY A 228 -9.77 0.16 8.90
CA GLY A 228 -10.95 0.84 8.36
C GLY A 228 -12.17 -0.06 8.24
N SER A 229 -13.10 0.33 7.40
CA SER A 229 -14.34 -0.40 7.12
C SER A 229 -14.94 0.04 5.79
N VAL A 230 -15.89 -0.73 5.25
CA VAL A 230 -16.62 -0.37 4.03
C VAL A 230 -17.24 1.04 4.11
N ALA A 231 -17.87 1.37 5.22
CA ALA A 231 -18.55 2.66 5.39
C ALA A 231 -17.60 3.85 5.58
N GLY A 232 -16.45 3.62 6.20
CA GLY A 232 -15.46 4.68 6.51
C GLY A 232 -14.31 4.77 5.51
N GLY A 233 -14.22 3.81 4.59
CA GLY A 233 -13.04 3.58 3.77
C GLY A 233 -11.96 2.79 4.49
N TYR A 234 -10.96 2.35 3.76
CA TYR A 234 -9.79 1.62 4.26
C TYR A 234 -8.53 2.43 4.10
N THR A 235 -7.57 2.16 4.97
CA THR A 235 -6.17 2.57 4.81
C THR A 235 -5.30 1.32 4.76
N ALA A 236 -4.51 1.17 3.70
CA ALA A 236 -3.53 0.10 3.54
C ALA A 236 -2.12 0.67 3.67
N THR A 237 -1.22 -0.03 4.37
CA THR A 237 0.17 0.39 4.54
C THR A 237 1.12 -0.76 4.25
N LEU A 238 2.24 -0.48 3.58
CA LEU A 238 3.29 -1.44 3.32
C LEU A 238 4.66 -0.77 3.46
N VAL A 239 5.62 -1.46 4.08
CA VAL A 239 7.03 -1.04 4.11
C VAL A 239 7.79 -1.86 3.07
N ILE A 240 8.56 -1.17 2.24
CA ILE A 240 9.21 -1.71 1.04
C ILE A 240 10.71 -1.46 1.15
N GLY A 241 11.50 -2.53 1.15
CA GLY A 241 12.95 -2.44 1.01
C GLY A 241 13.35 -2.46 -0.45
N VAL A 242 14.16 -1.50 -0.89
CA VAL A 242 14.75 -1.47 -2.24
C VAL A 242 16.26 -1.50 -2.10
N ASP A 243 16.91 -2.44 -2.80
CA ASP A 243 18.37 -2.54 -2.83
C ASP A 243 18.89 -2.13 -4.22
N THR A 244 19.46 -0.95 -4.34
CA THR A 244 20.02 -0.44 -5.60
C THR A 244 21.33 -1.10 -6.01
N THR A 245 21.87 -2.01 -5.20
CA THR A 245 23.05 -2.82 -5.57
C THR A 245 22.68 -4.11 -6.29
N THR A 246 21.39 -4.50 -6.24
CA THR A 246 20.82 -5.59 -7.05
C THR A 246 20.29 -5.02 -8.37
N ALA A 247 20.38 -5.80 -9.43
CA ALA A 247 19.75 -5.43 -10.69
C ALA A 247 18.27 -5.83 -10.65
N PRO A 248 17.32 -4.94 -11.01
CA PRO A 248 15.92 -5.33 -11.10
C PRO A 248 15.76 -6.55 -12.01
N SER A 249 15.08 -7.55 -11.54
CA SER A 249 14.71 -8.71 -12.33
C SER A 249 13.25 -8.53 -12.74
N ALA A 250 12.99 -8.27 -14.02
CA ALA A 250 11.60 -8.30 -14.49
C ALA A 250 11.02 -9.68 -14.14
N GLY A 251 10.11 -9.72 -13.17
CA GLY A 251 9.40 -10.94 -12.82
C GLY A 251 8.84 -11.56 -14.09
N SER A 252 9.06 -12.85 -14.31
CA SER A 252 8.59 -13.51 -15.52
C SER A 252 7.10 -13.31 -15.63
N ALA A 253 6.64 -12.71 -16.73
CA ALA A 253 5.23 -12.68 -17.03
C ALA A 253 4.70 -14.11 -16.91
N PRO A 254 3.55 -14.34 -16.23
CA PRO A 254 2.99 -15.66 -16.10
C PRO A 254 2.96 -16.32 -17.46
N GLY A 255 3.61 -17.48 -17.62
CA GLY A 255 3.59 -18.28 -18.84
C GLY A 255 2.18 -18.80 -19.08
N GLY A 256 1.27 -17.93 -19.44
CA GLY A 256 -0.08 -18.21 -19.89
C GLY A 256 -0.09 -18.11 -21.38
N SER A 257 -0.16 -19.25 -22.08
CA SER A 257 -0.78 -19.33 -23.40
C SER A 257 -2.28 -19.04 -23.23
N GLY A 258 -2.60 -17.81 -22.94
CA GLY A 258 -3.94 -17.26 -22.85
C GLY A 258 -3.76 -15.76 -22.90
N SER A 259 -4.18 -15.14 -23.98
CA SER A 259 -4.41 -13.71 -24.04
C SER A 259 -5.28 -13.35 -22.82
N GLY A 260 -4.65 -12.82 -21.77
CA GLY A 260 -5.34 -12.27 -20.61
C GLY A 260 -6.10 -11.03 -21.06
N ARG A 261 -7.25 -11.27 -21.72
CA ARG A 261 -8.20 -10.23 -22.07
C ARG A 261 -8.96 -9.90 -20.80
N PRO A 262 -9.09 -8.60 -20.44
CA PRO A 262 -9.90 -8.19 -19.31
C PRO A 262 -11.31 -8.79 -19.40
N PRO A 263 -11.96 -9.15 -18.28
CA PRO A 263 -13.36 -9.51 -18.30
C PRO A 263 -14.17 -8.32 -18.81
N GLY A 264 -14.91 -8.47 -19.89
CA GLY A 264 -15.79 -7.42 -20.43
C GLY A 264 -15.63 -7.13 -21.91
N SER A 265 -15.03 -8.02 -22.70
CA SER A 265 -14.98 -7.90 -24.17
C SER A 265 -15.67 -9.07 -24.86
#